data_f088e58be0957c3d77bf72b6e8c3a61f
#
_entry.id   f088e58be0957c3d77bf72b6e8c3a61f
#
_cell.length_a   1.000
_cell.length_b   1.000
_cell.length_c   1.000
_cell.angle_alpha   90.00
_cell.angle_beta   90.00
_cell.angle_gamma   90.00
#
_symmetry.space_group_name_H-M   'P 1'
#
loop_
_entity.id
_entity.type
_entity.pdbx_description
1 polymer ?
#
loop_
_entity_poly.entity_id
_entity_poly.type
_entity_poly.pdbx_seq_one_letter_code
_entity_poly.pdbx_strand_id
1 'polypeptide(L)'
;GKSESAYGAFDDFQYGGGKCVNSVRIPWKMQQCRNCLRHGTNCIGDAFRTIQYGDADMMLAGGTEGCVCPLGIAGFTALTALSASTDPLRASIPFDKDRDGFVLGEGAGVVMLEELEHAKARGAKIYAEVTGYGCTGDAYHITSPAEDGSGAAKAMELAMEEAQITPAQVDYINAHGTSTHHNDLFETRAIKKAFGEAAKDVVINSTKSMIGHLLGAAGGVEFITCVKSMEDGFIHQTVGTKEADEECDLNYAIGSPVEKEIKAAMSNSLGFGGHNATILIQKYEA
;
A
#
# COMPACT_ATOMS: atom_id res chain seq x y z
N GLY A 1 11.03 -42.49 -0.64
CA GLY A 1 9.97 -41.88 0.09
C GLY A 1 9.39 -40.76 -0.76
N LYS A 2 8.16 -40.92 -1.22
CA LYS A 2 7.42 -39.89 -1.96
C LYS A 2 7.05 -38.77 -0.96
N SER A 3 7.48 -37.54 -1.23
CA SER A 3 7.00 -36.39 -0.52
C SER A 3 5.53 -36.17 -0.91
N GLU A 4 4.62 -36.32 0.04
CA GLU A 4 3.24 -35.89 -0.10
C GLU A 4 3.20 -34.39 -0.20
N SER A 5 2.76 -33.89 -1.34
CA SER A 5 2.44 -32.47 -1.55
C SER A 5 1.23 -32.14 -0.69
N ALA A 6 1.42 -31.18 0.23
CA ALA A 6 0.34 -30.64 1.06
C ALA A 6 -0.71 -29.95 0.19
N TYR A 7 -1.86 -30.58 0.01
CA TYR A 7 -3.06 -29.96 -0.54
C TYR A 7 -3.72 -29.15 0.58
N GLY A 8 -3.56 -27.84 0.56
CA GLY A 8 -4.36 -26.95 1.41
C GLY A 8 -5.74 -26.74 0.79
N ALA A 9 -6.77 -27.35 1.37
CA ALA A 9 -8.15 -27.04 1.02
C ALA A 9 -8.54 -25.68 1.61
N PHE A 10 -9.15 -24.83 0.79
CA PHE A 10 -9.77 -23.56 1.22
C PHE A 10 -11.16 -23.81 1.85
N ASP A 11 -11.27 -24.72 2.82
CA ASP A 11 -12.57 -25.08 3.39
C ASP A 11 -12.93 -24.35 4.70
N ASP A 12 -12.06 -23.49 5.26
CA ASP A 12 -12.28 -22.90 6.59
C ASP A 12 -12.22 -21.36 6.66
N PHE A 13 -12.72 -20.65 5.65
CA PHE A 13 -13.03 -19.23 5.80
C PHE A 13 -14.54 -18.98 5.74
N GLN A 14 -15.25 -19.30 6.81
CA GLN A 14 -16.58 -18.78 7.08
C GLN A 14 -16.46 -17.49 7.92
N TYR A 15 -16.53 -16.35 7.24
CA TYR A 15 -17.04 -15.13 7.84
C TYR A 15 -18.05 -14.50 6.90
N GLY A 16 -19.34 -14.51 7.34
CA GLY A 16 -20.40 -13.69 6.80
C GLY A 16 -20.92 -14.06 5.42
N GLY A 17 -21.78 -15.07 5.31
CA GLY A 17 -22.93 -15.08 4.39
C GLY A 17 -22.71 -15.15 2.87
N GLY A 18 -21.51 -15.30 2.35
CA GLY A 18 -21.25 -15.46 0.93
C GLY A 18 -20.57 -16.78 0.63
N LYS A 19 -21.23 -17.66 -0.17
CA LYS A 19 -20.57 -18.87 -0.67
C LYS A 19 -19.40 -18.49 -1.56
N CYS A 20 -18.18 -18.70 -1.08
CA CYS A 20 -16.99 -18.67 -1.92
C CYS A 20 -17.10 -19.77 -2.96
N VAL A 21 -16.97 -19.43 -4.23
CA VAL A 21 -17.07 -20.36 -5.38
C VAL A 21 -15.95 -21.39 -5.29
N ASN A 22 -16.32 -22.64 -5.41
CA ASN A 22 -15.46 -23.82 -5.34
C ASN A 22 -14.17 -23.75 -6.16
N SER A 23 -13.08 -24.02 -5.46
CA SER A 23 -11.88 -24.74 -5.90
C SER A 23 -11.22 -24.32 -7.21
N VAL A 24 -10.38 -23.30 -7.12
CA VAL A 24 -9.17 -23.30 -7.93
C VAL A 24 -8.12 -24.10 -7.13
N ARG A 25 -7.81 -25.33 -7.54
CA ARG A 25 -6.66 -26.07 -7.01
C ARG A 25 -5.40 -25.43 -7.56
N ILE A 26 -4.77 -24.60 -6.76
CA ILE A 26 -3.47 -24.02 -7.09
C ILE A 26 -2.42 -24.82 -6.27
N PRO A 27 -1.55 -25.58 -6.89
CA PRO A 27 -0.50 -26.34 -6.20
C PRO A 27 0.67 -25.41 -5.85
N TRP A 28 0.47 -24.52 -4.86
CA TRP A 28 1.44 -23.47 -4.59
C TRP A 28 1.76 -23.36 -3.11
N LYS A 29 3.00 -22.92 -2.84
CA LYS A 29 3.48 -22.65 -1.50
C LYS A 29 2.70 -21.43 -0.96
N MET A 30 1.94 -21.64 0.09
CA MET A 30 1.16 -20.60 0.74
C MET A 30 1.97 -20.03 1.90
N GLN A 31 2.29 -18.75 1.85
CA GLN A 31 2.91 -18.03 2.94
C GLN A 31 1.88 -17.06 3.54
N GLN A 32 1.58 -17.23 4.82
CA GLN A 32 0.65 -16.35 5.54
C GLN A 32 1.45 -15.33 6.36
N CYS A 33 1.40 -14.07 5.97
CA CYS A 33 1.87 -12.96 6.77
C CYS A 33 0.84 -12.56 7.83
N ARG A 34 1.24 -12.41 9.09
CA ARG A 34 0.35 -12.05 10.21
C ARG A 34 0.74 -10.70 10.80
N ASN A 35 0.41 -9.58 10.14
CA ASN A 35 0.64 -8.25 10.69
C ASN A 35 -0.46 -7.30 10.20
N CYS A 36 -1.29 -6.74 11.10
CA CYS A 36 -2.60 -6.22 10.74
C CYS A 36 -2.65 -4.95 9.87
N LEU A 37 -1.65 -4.09 9.83
CA LEU A 37 -1.76 -2.81 9.11
C LEU A 37 -1.00 -2.74 7.77
N ARG A 38 -0.10 -3.67 7.48
CA ARG A 38 0.69 -3.69 6.24
C ARG A 38 0.64 -5.04 5.51
N HIS A 39 -0.37 -5.86 5.81
CA HIS A 39 -0.50 -7.22 5.26
C HIS A 39 -0.40 -7.22 3.73
N GLY A 40 -1.20 -6.40 3.05
CA GLY A 40 -1.25 -6.37 1.60
C GLY A 40 0.09 -6.05 0.97
N THR A 41 0.76 -4.99 1.42
CA THR A 41 2.06 -4.56 0.88
C THR A 41 3.15 -5.59 1.13
N ASN A 42 3.24 -6.13 2.36
CA ASN A 42 4.24 -7.16 2.66
C ASN A 42 3.97 -8.47 1.92
N CYS A 43 2.70 -8.89 1.82
CA CYS A 43 2.36 -10.10 1.06
C CYS A 43 2.80 -9.99 -0.42
N ILE A 44 2.63 -8.81 -1.02
CA ILE A 44 3.09 -8.54 -2.38
C ILE A 44 4.62 -8.53 -2.44
N GLY A 45 5.29 -7.85 -1.49
CA GLY A 45 6.76 -7.82 -1.41
C GLY A 45 7.38 -9.20 -1.17
N ASP A 46 6.82 -9.99 -0.26
CA ASP A 46 7.30 -11.35 0.03
C ASP A 46 7.05 -12.29 -1.17
N ALA A 47 5.93 -12.13 -1.87
CA ALA A 47 5.65 -12.87 -3.11
C ALA A 47 6.63 -12.47 -4.23
N PHE A 48 6.93 -11.18 -4.38
CA PHE A 48 7.97 -10.71 -5.29
C PHE A 48 9.33 -11.36 -4.98
N ARG A 49 9.75 -11.39 -3.71
CA ARG A 49 10.98 -12.09 -3.30
C ARG A 49 10.97 -13.58 -3.62
N THR A 50 9.86 -14.25 -3.37
CA THR A 50 9.71 -15.69 -3.63
C THR A 50 9.90 -16.01 -5.11
N ILE A 51 9.31 -15.18 -5.99
CA ILE A 51 9.49 -15.31 -7.45
C ILE A 51 10.92 -14.96 -7.85
N GLN A 52 11.47 -13.85 -7.34
CA GLN A 52 12.84 -13.41 -7.63
C GLN A 52 13.89 -14.46 -7.26
N TYR A 53 13.67 -15.23 -6.20
CA TYR A 53 14.57 -16.32 -5.78
C TYR A 53 14.34 -17.62 -6.56
N GLY A 54 13.34 -17.68 -7.45
CA GLY A 54 13.02 -18.86 -8.24
C GLY A 54 12.30 -19.96 -7.46
N ASP A 55 11.73 -19.61 -6.30
CA ASP A 55 10.96 -20.56 -5.47
C ASP A 55 9.52 -20.75 -6.01
N ALA A 56 9.03 -19.86 -6.87
CA ALA A 56 7.75 -19.94 -7.56
C ALA A 56 7.75 -19.13 -8.85
N ASP A 57 7.03 -19.60 -9.87
CA ASP A 57 6.84 -18.88 -11.14
C ASP A 57 5.69 -17.89 -11.05
N MET A 58 4.70 -18.14 -10.20
CA MET A 58 3.50 -17.30 -10.03
C MET A 58 3.03 -17.32 -8.58
N MET A 59 2.51 -16.18 -8.08
CA MET A 59 1.94 -16.09 -6.74
C MET A 59 0.71 -15.18 -6.71
N LEU A 60 -0.33 -15.60 -5.98
CA LEU A 60 -1.42 -14.71 -5.57
C LEU A 60 -1.00 -13.99 -4.28
N ALA A 61 -1.04 -12.67 -4.32
CA ALA A 61 -0.64 -11.83 -3.19
C ALA A 61 -1.60 -10.66 -3.00
N GLY A 62 -1.71 -10.18 -1.78
CA GLY A 62 -2.59 -9.06 -1.44
C GLY A 62 -3.11 -9.14 -0.01
N GLY A 63 -4.24 -8.51 0.25
CA GLY A 63 -4.86 -8.48 1.57
C GLY A 63 -6.38 -8.35 1.50
N THR A 64 -7.04 -8.80 2.56
CA THR A 64 -8.48 -8.67 2.78
C THR A 64 -8.73 -8.19 4.19
N GLU A 65 -9.77 -7.37 4.40
CA GLU A 65 -10.14 -6.86 5.70
C GLU A 65 -11.65 -6.68 5.83
N GLY A 66 -12.21 -7.05 6.99
CA GLY A 66 -13.62 -6.88 7.35
C GLY A 66 -13.73 -6.49 8.82
N CYS A 67 -13.16 -5.34 9.20
CA CYS A 67 -13.02 -4.92 10.59
C CYS A 67 -14.06 -3.87 11.05
N VAL A 68 -14.98 -3.44 10.18
CA VAL A 68 -16.04 -2.48 10.55
C VAL A 68 -17.11 -3.18 11.38
N CYS A 69 -16.77 -3.48 12.62
CA CYS A 69 -17.62 -4.11 13.60
C CYS A 69 -17.51 -3.36 14.95
N PRO A 70 -18.46 -3.54 15.88
CA PRO A 70 -18.45 -2.82 17.15
C PRO A 70 -17.14 -2.94 17.94
N LEU A 71 -16.50 -4.11 17.92
CA LEU A 71 -15.22 -4.32 18.61
C LEU A 71 -14.08 -3.59 17.93
N GLY A 72 -14.01 -3.61 16.59
CA GLY A 72 -13.01 -2.88 15.81
C GLY A 72 -13.11 -1.37 16.03
N ILE A 73 -14.33 -0.82 15.92
CA ILE A 73 -14.58 0.61 16.17
C ILE A 73 -14.23 0.96 17.61
N ALA A 74 -14.68 0.21 18.61
CA ALA A 74 -14.39 0.48 20.01
C ALA A 74 -12.89 0.45 20.31
N GLY A 75 -12.15 -0.50 19.74
CA GLY A 75 -10.70 -0.61 19.90
C GLY A 75 -9.94 0.61 19.37
N PHE A 76 -10.24 1.04 18.15
CA PHE A 76 -9.57 2.22 17.56
C PHE A 76 -10.06 3.54 18.15
N THR A 77 -11.33 3.61 18.63
CA THR A 77 -11.83 4.76 19.40
C THR A 77 -11.08 4.90 20.73
N ALA A 78 -10.82 3.79 21.42
CA ALA A 78 -10.04 3.81 22.66
C ALA A 78 -8.59 4.29 22.46
N LEU A 79 -8.05 4.12 21.25
CA LEU A 79 -6.74 4.67 20.85
C LEU A 79 -6.80 6.12 20.37
N THR A 80 -7.99 6.74 20.35
CA THR A 80 -8.21 8.09 19.78
C THR A 80 -7.69 8.23 18.35
N ALA A 81 -7.75 7.15 17.56
CA ALA A 81 -7.17 7.07 16.23
C ALA A 81 -8.19 7.34 15.11
N LEU A 82 -9.51 7.22 15.43
CA LEU A 82 -10.58 7.46 14.45
C LEU A 82 -10.94 8.94 14.39
N SER A 83 -11.32 9.39 13.18
CA SER A 83 -11.89 10.72 12.99
C SER A 83 -13.19 10.87 13.79
N ALA A 84 -13.32 12.01 14.45
CA ALA A 84 -14.54 12.42 15.15
C ALA A 84 -15.47 13.27 14.26
N SER A 85 -15.11 13.50 13.00
CA SER A 85 -15.91 14.29 12.07
C SER A 85 -17.28 13.67 11.83
N THR A 86 -18.32 14.49 11.88
CA THR A 86 -19.69 14.13 11.52
C THR A 86 -20.02 14.42 10.06
N ASP A 87 -19.12 15.10 9.34
CA ASP A 87 -19.23 15.34 7.91
C ASP A 87 -18.51 14.21 7.14
N PRO A 88 -19.24 13.31 6.45
CA PRO A 88 -18.64 12.20 5.73
C PRO A 88 -17.69 12.65 4.60
N LEU A 89 -17.86 13.87 4.08
CA LEU A 89 -16.97 14.42 3.04
C LEU A 89 -15.67 14.99 3.62
N ARG A 90 -15.59 15.10 4.95
CA ARG A 90 -14.43 15.64 5.68
C ARG A 90 -13.91 14.69 6.76
N ALA A 91 -14.34 13.42 6.73
CA ALA A 91 -13.93 12.45 7.75
C ALA A 91 -12.56 11.82 7.45
N SER A 92 -12.24 11.57 6.17
CA SER A 92 -10.92 11.09 5.74
C SER A 92 -10.29 12.17 4.84
N ILE A 93 -9.39 12.96 5.41
CA ILE A 93 -8.77 14.14 4.79
C ILE A 93 -7.25 14.12 4.96
N PRO A 94 -6.55 13.15 4.36
CA PRO A 94 -5.10 13.04 4.48
C PRO A 94 -4.40 14.37 4.14
N PHE A 95 -3.38 14.71 4.93
CA PHE A 95 -2.55 15.92 4.79
C PHE A 95 -3.28 17.27 5.02
N ASP A 96 -4.60 17.26 5.26
CA ASP A 96 -5.35 18.49 5.58
C ASP A 96 -4.97 19.03 6.97
N LYS A 97 -4.98 20.35 7.13
CA LYS A 97 -4.70 20.99 8.41
C LYS A 97 -5.70 20.62 9.52
N ASP A 98 -6.94 20.30 9.14
CA ASP A 98 -8.03 19.98 10.06
C ASP A 98 -8.18 18.46 10.29
N ARG A 99 -7.24 17.61 9.82
CA ARG A 99 -7.30 16.17 9.99
C ARG A 99 -7.24 15.79 11.47
N ASP A 100 -8.05 14.82 11.86
CA ASP A 100 -8.19 14.43 13.27
C ASP A 100 -8.13 12.91 13.52
N GLY A 101 -8.05 12.10 12.48
CA GLY A 101 -8.03 10.65 12.58
C GLY A 101 -8.39 9.97 11.27
N PHE A 102 -8.34 8.64 11.26
CA PHE A 102 -8.70 7.87 10.08
C PHE A 102 -10.15 7.35 10.12
N VAL A 103 -10.68 6.97 8.98
CA VAL A 103 -11.97 6.28 8.83
C VAL A 103 -11.69 4.81 8.57
N LEU A 104 -12.32 3.89 9.32
CA LEU A 104 -12.26 2.46 9.04
C LEU A 104 -12.93 2.13 7.71
N GLY A 105 -12.26 1.34 6.88
CA GLY A 105 -12.79 0.78 5.65
C GLY A 105 -12.65 -0.73 5.61
N GLU A 106 -13.38 -1.37 4.70
CA GLU A 106 -13.35 -2.80 4.44
C GLU A 106 -13.13 -3.07 2.97
N GLY A 107 -12.53 -4.17 2.63
CA GLY A 107 -12.34 -4.57 1.24
C GLY A 107 -11.28 -5.64 1.04
N ALA A 108 -10.93 -5.84 -0.22
CA ALA A 108 -9.90 -6.78 -0.64
C ALA A 108 -9.18 -6.28 -1.89
N GLY A 109 -7.87 -6.46 -1.91
CA GLY A 109 -7.05 -6.26 -3.10
C GLY A 109 -6.09 -7.43 -3.25
N VAL A 110 -6.22 -8.20 -4.34
CA VAL A 110 -5.41 -9.37 -4.63
C VAL A 110 -4.91 -9.29 -6.06
N VAL A 111 -3.63 -9.55 -6.26
CA VAL A 111 -2.96 -9.53 -7.56
C VAL A 111 -2.28 -10.87 -7.84
N MET A 112 -2.09 -11.17 -9.11
CA MET A 112 -1.22 -12.23 -9.58
C MET A 112 0.13 -11.63 -9.93
N LEU A 113 1.17 -12.03 -9.20
CA LEU A 113 2.56 -11.82 -9.58
C LEU A 113 3.06 -13.03 -10.35
N GLU A 114 3.87 -12.79 -11.37
CA GLU A 114 4.36 -13.82 -12.25
C GLU A 114 5.76 -13.48 -12.74
N GLU A 115 6.62 -14.48 -12.87
CA GLU A 115 7.94 -14.33 -13.46
C GLU A 115 7.82 -13.86 -14.93
N LEU A 116 8.67 -12.94 -15.34
CA LEU A 116 8.54 -12.20 -16.60
C LEU A 116 8.55 -13.12 -17.82
N GLU A 117 9.51 -14.05 -17.92
CA GLU A 117 9.64 -14.93 -19.09
C GLU A 117 8.50 -15.98 -19.10
N HIS A 118 8.03 -16.40 -17.93
CA HIS A 118 6.86 -17.26 -17.82
C HIS A 118 5.60 -16.53 -18.34
N ALA A 119 5.40 -15.27 -17.95
CA ALA A 119 4.28 -14.44 -18.42
C ALA A 119 4.33 -14.23 -19.95
N LYS A 120 5.51 -13.91 -20.50
CA LYS A 120 5.74 -13.76 -21.95
C LYS A 120 5.47 -15.05 -22.70
N ALA A 121 5.95 -16.19 -22.20
CA ALA A 121 5.81 -17.49 -22.87
C ALA A 121 4.34 -17.90 -23.06
N ARG A 122 3.44 -17.50 -22.15
CA ARG A 122 2.01 -17.77 -22.29
C ARG A 122 1.21 -16.63 -22.92
N GLY A 123 1.86 -15.52 -23.30
CA GLY A 123 1.21 -14.36 -23.92
C GLY A 123 0.32 -13.59 -22.92
N ALA A 124 0.71 -13.51 -21.65
CA ALA A 124 -0.02 -12.75 -20.64
C ALA A 124 -0.01 -11.26 -20.93
N LYS A 125 -1.09 -10.56 -20.59
CA LYS A 125 -1.06 -9.11 -20.48
C LYS A 125 -0.27 -8.73 -19.22
N ILE A 126 0.83 -8.01 -19.39
CA ILE A 126 1.63 -7.46 -18.32
C ILE A 126 1.18 -6.02 -18.09
N TYR A 127 0.76 -5.69 -16.86
CA TYR A 127 0.26 -4.35 -16.49
C TYR A 127 1.39 -3.44 -16.02
N ALA A 128 2.31 -4.00 -15.24
CA ALA A 128 3.48 -3.31 -14.70
C ALA A 128 4.49 -4.35 -14.20
N GLU A 129 5.72 -3.92 -13.93
CA GLU A 129 6.75 -4.72 -13.28
C GLU A 129 6.92 -4.28 -11.82
N VAL A 130 6.97 -5.23 -10.89
CA VAL A 130 7.43 -4.97 -9.52
C VAL A 130 8.95 -4.99 -9.56
N THR A 131 9.58 -3.85 -9.33
CA THR A 131 11.03 -3.69 -9.48
C THR A 131 11.74 -3.39 -8.17
N GLY A 132 11.02 -3.02 -7.11
CA GLY A 132 11.63 -2.74 -5.82
C GLY A 132 10.70 -2.98 -4.64
N TYR A 133 11.28 -3.48 -3.55
CA TYR A 133 10.60 -3.68 -2.27
C TYR A 133 11.53 -3.31 -1.11
N GLY A 134 11.15 -2.29 -0.36
CA GLY A 134 11.81 -1.88 0.87
C GLY A 134 10.98 -2.22 2.11
N CYS A 135 11.61 -2.81 3.12
CA CYS A 135 10.97 -3.16 4.38
C CYS A 135 11.89 -2.80 5.54
N THR A 136 11.40 -2.01 6.49
CA THR A 136 12.17 -1.51 7.63
C THR A 136 11.35 -1.50 8.91
N GLY A 137 12.00 -1.23 10.03
CA GLY A 137 11.37 -1.06 11.34
C GLY A 137 11.97 0.15 12.06
N ASP A 138 11.10 0.99 12.64
CA ASP A 138 11.54 2.21 13.36
C ASP A 138 12.20 1.90 14.70
N ALA A 139 11.79 0.81 15.36
CA ALA A 139 12.18 0.48 16.75
C ALA A 139 12.01 1.67 17.72
N TYR A 140 10.95 2.46 17.51
CA TYR A 140 10.70 3.72 18.24
C TYR A 140 9.52 3.61 19.21
N HIS A 141 8.30 3.42 18.73
CA HIS A 141 7.08 3.39 19.54
C HIS A 141 6.08 2.36 19.02
N ILE A 142 5.18 1.88 19.90
CA ILE A 142 4.23 0.82 19.56
C ILE A 142 3.17 1.24 18.53
N THR A 143 2.78 2.51 18.50
CA THR A 143 1.72 3.02 17.61
C THR A 143 2.12 4.26 16.80
N SER A 144 3.12 5.02 17.24
CA SER A 144 3.58 6.23 16.55
C SER A 144 4.77 5.91 15.64
N PRO A 145 4.79 6.40 14.40
CA PRO A 145 6.00 6.38 13.56
C PRO A 145 7.13 7.20 14.20
N ALA A 146 8.36 6.97 13.78
CA ALA A 146 9.50 7.79 14.17
C ALA A 146 9.31 9.24 13.66
N GLU A 147 9.45 10.22 14.55
CA GLU A 147 9.16 11.63 14.26
C GLU A 147 10.00 12.22 13.11
N ASP A 148 11.20 11.70 12.92
CA ASP A 148 12.10 12.10 11.84
C ASP A 148 11.83 11.38 10.50
N GLY A 149 10.88 10.44 10.48
CA GLY A 149 10.50 9.64 9.31
C GLY A 149 11.61 8.72 8.78
N SER A 150 12.66 8.47 9.56
CA SER A 150 13.86 7.77 9.06
C SER A 150 13.59 6.35 8.59
N GLY A 151 12.73 5.59 9.30
CA GLY A 151 12.39 4.22 8.92
C GLY A 151 11.62 4.16 7.60
N ALA A 152 10.59 5.00 7.44
CA ALA A 152 9.81 5.09 6.21
C ALA A 152 10.67 5.61 5.03
N ALA A 153 11.53 6.62 5.27
CA ALA A 153 12.49 7.09 4.27
C ALA A 153 13.40 5.96 3.80
N LYS A 154 13.95 5.18 4.73
CA LYS A 154 14.84 4.05 4.39
C LYS A 154 14.12 2.96 3.60
N ALA A 155 12.83 2.69 3.87
CA ALA A 155 12.04 1.74 3.07
C ALA A 155 11.90 2.23 1.61
N MET A 156 11.63 3.52 1.40
CA MET A 156 11.57 4.11 0.06
C MET A 156 12.94 4.08 -0.65
N GLU A 157 14.02 4.43 0.06
CA GLU A 157 15.38 4.36 -0.49
C GLU A 157 15.75 2.93 -0.94
N LEU A 158 15.47 1.92 -0.10
CA LEU A 158 15.74 0.51 -0.43
C LEU A 158 14.97 0.05 -1.66
N ALA A 159 13.70 0.46 -1.80
CA ALA A 159 12.89 0.13 -2.98
C ALA A 159 13.47 0.78 -4.25
N MET A 160 13.92 2.04 -4.19
CA MET A 160 14.55 2.72 -5.32
C MET A 160 15.92 2.14 -5.65
N GLU A 161 16.72 1.80 -4.64
CA GLU A 161 18.04 1.17 -4.81
C GLU A 161 17.90 -0.16 -5.54
N GLU A 162 16.95 -1.00 -5.15
CA GLU A 162 16.69 -2.28 -5.81
C GLU A 162 16.19 -2.10 -7.25
N ALA A 163 15.28 -1.16 -7.47
CA ALA A 163 14.77 -0.82 -8.79
C ALA A 163 15.81 -0.12 -9.67
N GLN A 164 16.98 0.24 -9.13
CA GLN A 164 18.05 0.96 -9.81
C GLN A 164 17.60 2.30 -10.41
N ILE A 165 16.70 3.01 -9.72
CA ILE A 165 16.23 4.33 -10.14
C ILE A 165 16.53 5.38 -9.07
N THR A 166 16.57 6.63 -9.51
CA THR A 166 16.75 7.80 -8.67
C THR A 166 15.39 8.35 -8.22
N PRO A 167 15.33 9.13 -7.12
CA PRO A 167 14.10 9.79 -6.69
C PRO A 167 13.39 10.61 -7.79
N ALA A 168 14.16 11.27 -8.66
CA ALA A 168 13.61 12.08 -9.76
C ALA A 168 12.90 11.26 -10.87
N GLN A 169 13.04 9.94 -10.86
CA GLN A 169 12.38 9.05 -11.82
C GLN A 169 11.07 8.47 -11.28
N VAL A 170 10.73 8.73 -10.02
CA VAL A 170 9.44 8.33 -9.44
C VAL A 170 8.40 9.41 -9.72
N ASP A 171 7.39 9.06 -10.48
CA ASP A 171 6.34 9.98 -10.91
C ASP A 171 5.21 10.15 -9.90
N TYR A 172 4.93 9.07 -9.14
CA TYR A 172 3.76 8.98 -8.29
C TYR A 172 4.04 8.20 -7.00
N ILE A 173 3.53 8.72 -5.89
CA ILE A 173 3.50 8.03 -4.58
C ILE A 173 2.05 7.92 -4.11
N ASN A 174 1.56 6.68 -3.97
CA ASN A 174 0.39 6.39 -3.16
C ASN A 174 0.84 6.30 -1.71
N ALA A 175 0.62 7.36 -0.96
CA ALA A 175 1.07 7.48 0.40
C ALA A 175 0.23 6.62 1.36
N HIS A 176 0.81 6.26 2.49
CA HIS A 176 0.03 5.69 3.58
C HIS A 176 -1.07 6.65 4.03
N GLY A 177 -0.78 7.92 4.23
CA GLY A 177 -1.71 9.03 4.31
C GLY A 177 -3.02 8.70 5.03
N THR A 178 -2.99 8.51 6.34
CA THR A 178 -4.13 8.01 7.12
C THR A 178 -5.11 9.08 7.57
N SER A 179 -4.81 10.35 7.33
CA SER A 179 -5.57 11.47 7.93
C SER A 179 -5.37 11.61 9.45
N THR A 180 -4.35 10.97 10.02
CA THR A 180 -3.93 11.21 11.40
C THR A 180 -2.85 12.27 11.44
N HIS A 181 -2.84 13.09 12.48
CA HIS A 181 -1.91 14.23 12.57
C HIS A 181 -0.45 13.78 12.43
N HIS A 182 -0.02 12.81 13.22
CA HIS A 182 1.38 12.38 13.28
C HIS A 182 1.80 11.60 12.03
N ASN A 183 0.97 10.67 11.55
CA ASN A 183 1.36 9.87 10.39
C ASN A 183 1.64 10.73 9.17
N ASP A 184 0.72 11.62 8.83
CA ASP A 184 0.81 12.40 7.59
C ASP A 184 1.99 13.39 7.63
N LEU A 185 2.24 13.97 8.82
CA LEU A 185 3.40 14.82 9.06
C LEU A 185 4.71 14.04 8.93
N PHE A 186 4.82 12.87 9.57
CA PHE A 186 6.07 12.11 9.59
C PHE A 186 6.33 11.43 8.25
N GLU A 187 5.28 11.01 7.53
CA GLU A 187 5.42 10.53 6.16
C GLU A 187 5.87 11.65 5.20
N THR A 188 5.37 12.88 5.37
CA THR A 188 5.88 14.05 4.64
C THR A 188 7.37 14.25 4.85
N ARG A 189 7.83 14.17 6.11
CA ARG A 189 9.26 14.26 6.46
C ARG A 189 10.06 13.11 5.84
N ALA A 190 9.50 11.89 5.86
CA ALA A 190 10.13 10.72 5.25
C ALA A 190 10.30 10.88 3.74
N ILE A 191 9.27 11.36 3.04
CA ILE A 191 9.34 11.61 1.59
C ILE A 191 10.39 12.68 1.30
N LYS A 192 10.40 13.79 2.02
CA LYS A 192 11.43 14.83 1.86
C LYS A 192 12.85 14.28 2.08
N LYS A 193 13.02 13.40 3.06
CA LYS A 193 14.31 12.79 3.38
C LYS A 193 14.78 11.83 2.28
N ALA A 194 13.90 10.98 1.77
CA ALA A 194 14.22 9.99 0.74
C ALA A 194 14.41 10.62 -0.65
N PHE A 195 13.64 11.67 -0.96
CA PHE A 195 13.59 12.26 -2.29
C PHE A 195 14.42 13.55 -2.44
N GLY A 196 14.79 14.20 -1.33
CA GLY A 196 15.49 15.48 -1.38
C GLY A 196 14.72 16.53 -2.21
N GLU A 197 15.39 17.18 -3.14
CA GLU A 197 14.77 18.18 -4.01
C GLU A 197 13.68 17.61 -4.94
N ALA A 198 13.76 16.33 -5.32
CA ALA A 198 12.77 15.68 -6.17
C ALA A 198 11.40 15.50 -5.46
N ALA A 199 11.33 15.64 -4.14
CA ALA A 199 10.08 15.56 -3.38
C ALA A 199 9.03 16.60 -3.81
N LYS A 200 9.45 17.72 -4.44
CA LYS A 200 8.57 18.78 -4.92
C LYS A 200 7.88 18.44 -6.23
N ASP A 201 8.47 17.54 -7.02
CA ASP A 201 8.03 17.23 -8.38
C ASP A 201 7.17 15.95 -8.44
N VAL A 202 7.32 15.05 -7.45
CA VAL A 202 6.54 13.82 -7.36
C VAL A 202 5.09 14.15 -6.98
N VAL A 203 4.14 13.52 -7.67
CA VAL A 203 2.72 13.63 -7.33
C VAL A 203 2.38 12.61 -6.24
N ILE A 204 1.75 13.09 -5.18
CA ILE A 204 1.37 12.27 -4.02
C ILE A 204 -0.14 12.28 -3.87
N ASN A 205 -0.74 11.15 -3.51
CA ASN A 205 -2.10 11.12 -3.02
C ASN A 205 -2.26 10.09 -1.89
N SER A 206 -3.43 10.01 -1.31
CA SER A 206 -3.83 8.90 -0.47
C SER A 206 -5.18 8.34 -0.93
N THR A 207 -5.18 7.05 -1.30
CA THR A 207 -6.40 6.30 -1.65
C THR A 207 -7.34 6.21 -0.46
N LYS A 208 -6.83 6.29 0.77
CA LYS A 208 -7.64 6.30 2.00
C LYS A 208 -8.59 7.50 2.10
N SER A 209 -8.34 8.57 1.34
CA SER A 209 -9.26 9.69 1.21
C SER A 209 -10.60 9.29 0.58
N MET A 210 -10.60 8.25 -0.26
CA MET A 210 -11.79 7.76 -0.97
C MET A 210 -12.47 6.58 -0.28
N ILE A 211 -11.69 5.66 0.29
CA ILE A 211 -12.18 4.35 0.74
C ILE A 211 -11.99 4.10 2.24
N GLY A 212 -11.39 5.04 2.96
CA GLY A 212 -10.97 4.83 4.34
C GLY A 212 -9.74 3.94 4.46
N HIS A 213 -9.39 3.59 5.69
CA HIS A 213 -8.25 2.73 5.98
C HIS A 213 -8.68 1.26 6.07
N LEU A 214 -8.35 0.47 5.09
CA LEU A 214 -8.69 -0.94 5.00
C LEU A 214 -7.71 -1.85 5.77
N LEU A 215 -6.92 -1.31 6.68
CA LEU A 215 -5.94 -2.03 7.50
C LEU A 215 -5.13 -3.06 6.69
N GLY A 216 -5.39 -4.37 6.91
CA GLY A 216 -4.69 -5.45 6.21
C GLY A 216 -4.92 -5.50 4.70
N ALA A 217 -6.04 -4.98 4.19
CA ALA A 217 -6.34 -4.92 2.76
C ALA A 217 -5.76 -3.69 2.07
N ALA A 218 -5.44 -2.62 2.82
CA ALA A 218 -5.07 -1.32 2.26
C ALA A 218 -3.95 -1.43 1.20
N GLY A 219 -2.84 -2.05 1.54
CA GLY A 219 -1.69 -2.15 0.63
C GLY A 219 -1.98 -2.90 -0.67
N GLY A 220 -2.89 -3.90 -0.64
CA GLY A 220 -3.31 -4.60 -1.86
C GLY A 220 -4.12 -3.70 -2.80
N VAL A 221 -5.06 -2.93 -2.24
CA VAL A 221 -5.88 -1.98 -3.01
C VAL A 221 -5.03 -0.81 -3.52
N GLU A 222 -4.13 -0.27 -2.69
CA GLU A 222 -3.23 0.83 -3.03
C GLU A 222 -2.25 0.43 -4.13
N PHE A 223 -1.71 -0.79 -4.08
CA PHE A 223 -0.91 -1.34 -5.16
C PHE A 223 -1.68 -1.41 -6.49
N ILE A 224 -2.91 -1.94 -6.47
CA ILE A 224 -3.78 -1.99 -7.65
C ILE A 224 -4.07 -0.57 -8.17
N THR A 225 -4.26 0.39 -7.27
CA THR A 225 -4.44 1.79 -7.63
C THR A 225 -3.22 2.36 -8.35
N CYS A 226 -2.01 2.06 -7.89
CA CYS A 226 -0.78 2.46 -8.59
C CYS A 226 -0.70 1.86 -10.00
N VAL A 227 -0.99 0.56 -10.16
CA VAL A 227 -1.00 -0.11 -11.46
C VAL A 227 -2.05 0.51 -12.40
N LYS A 228 -3.26 0.78 -11.90
CA LYS A 228 -4.33 1.40 -12.68
C LYS A 228 -4.01 2.84 -13.06
N SER A 229 -3.44 3.61 -12.15
CA SER A 229 -2.99 4.97 -12.43
C SER A 229 -1.93 4.99 -13.55
N MET A 230 -1.03 4.02 -13.56
CA MET A 230 -0.01 3.86 -14.61
C MET A 230 -0.63 3.47 -15.96
N GLU A 231 -1.62 2.56 -15.97
CA GLU A 231 -2.32 2.13 -17.19
C GLU A 231 -3.15 3.28 -17.79
N ASP A 232 -3.86 4.03 -16.93
CA ASP A 232 -4.80 5.06 -17.35
C ASP A 232 -4.15 6.45 -17.54
N GLY A 233 -2.90 6.65 -17.10
CA GLY A 233 -2.22 7.95 -17.12
C GLY A 233 -2.87 9.00 -16.21
N PHE A 234 -3.44 8.56 -15.09
CA PHE A 234 -4.31 9.36 -14.25
C PHE A 234 -4.09 9.05 -12.77
N ILE A 235 -3.79 10.08 -11.98
CA ILE A 235 -3.66 10.01 -10.52
C ILE A 235 -4.90 10.66 -9.90
N HIS A 236 -5.67 9.90 -9.12
CA HIS A 236 -6.84 10.44 -8.46
C HIS A 236 -6.48 11.49 -7.42
N GLN A 237 -7.36 12.45 -7.19
CA GLN A 237 -7.15 13.47 -6.16
C GLN A 237 -7.20 12.88 -4.73
N THR A 238 -6.58 13.56 -3.78
CA THR A 238 -6.81 13.35 -2.35
C THR A 238 -8.15 14.02 -1.99
N VAL A 239 -9.21 13.20 -1.94
CA VAL A 239 -10.59 13.69 -1.77
C VAL A 239 -10.81 14.23 -0.35
N GLY A 240 -11.65 15.25 -0.23
CA GLY A 240 -11.99 15.88 1.04
C GLY A 240 -10.96 16.90 1.54
N THR A 241 -9.69 16.73 1.23
CA THR A 241 -8.63 17.68 1.58
C THR A 241 -8.81 18.98 0.82
N LYS A 242 -8.85 20.10 1.54
CA LYS A 242 -9.05 21.46 0.99
C LYS A 242 -7.81 22.31 1.10
N GLU A 243 -7.13 22.22 2.22
CA GLU A 243 -5.95 23.00 2.54
C GLU A 243 -4.96 22.12 3.30
N ALA A 244 -3.78 21.91 2.71
CA ALA A 244 -2.75 21.15 3.37
C ALA A 244 -2.27 21.83 4.66
N ASP A 245 -1.87 21.02 5.64
CA ASP A 245 -1.14 21.47 6.81
C ASP A 245 0.17 22.18 6.36
N GLU A 246 0.56 23.26 7.01
CA GLU A 246 1.77 24.02 6.66
C GLU A 246 3.05 23.17 6.66
N GLU A 247 3.11 22.14 7.50
CA GLU A 247 4.23 21.19 7.52
C GLU A 247 4.10 20.07 6.48
N CYS A 248 2.91 19.91 5.86
CA CYS A 248 2.63 18.99 4.76
C CYS A 248 2.63 19.78 3.44
N ASP A 249 3.81 20.22 2.98
CA ASP A 249 4.03 21.19 1.91
C ASP A 249 4.49 20.55 0.59
N LEU A 250 4.06 19.31 0.31
CA LEU A 250 4.35 18.60 -0.94
C LEU A 250 3.14 18.62 -1.90
N ASN A 251 3.27 17.99 -3.06
CA ASN A 251 2.20 17.97 -4.08
C ASN A 251 1.23 16.79 -3.84
N TYR A 252 0.21 17.00 -3.01
CA TYR A 252 -0.75 15.96 -2.60
C TYR A 252 -1.95 15.77 -3.52
N ALA A 253 -1.92 16.24 -4.75
CA ALA A 253 -3.03 16.15 -5.70
C ALA A 253 -4.36 16.65 -5.09
N ILE A 254 -4.36 17.84 -4.47
CA ILE A 254 -5.55 18.44 -3.81
C ILE A 254 -6.43 19.12 -4.85
N GLY A 255 -7.75 18.97 -4.71
CA GLY A 255 -8.76 19.71 -5.48
C GLY A 255 -9.08 19.14 -6.86
N SER A 256 -8.14 18.49 -7.52
CA SER A 256 -8.36 17.85 -8.83
C SER A 256 -7.43 16.66 -9.02
N PRO A 257 -7.84 15.67 -9.83
CA PRO A 257 -6.94 14.62 -10.27
C PRO A 257 -5.84 15.18 -11.19
N VAL A 258 -4.76 14.42 -11.34
CA VAL A 258 -3.61 14.80 -12.17
C VAL A 258 -3.48 13.83 -13.34
N GLU A 259 -3.56 14.36 -14.57
CA GLU A 259 -3.20 13.61 -15.76
C GLU A 259 -1.69 13.67 -15.96
N LYS A 260 -1.03 12.52 -15.95
CA LYS A 260 0.43 12.39 -16.09
C LYS A 260 0.79 11.02 -16.60
N GLU A 261 1.71 10.94 -17.54
CA GLU A 261 2.36 9.65 -17.84
C GLU A 261 3.15 9.20 -16.62
N ILE A 262 2.89 7.98 -16.15
CA ILE A 262 3.52 7.39 -14.97
C ILE A 262 4.43 6.26 -15.45
N LYS A 263 5.73 6.43 -15.29
CA LYS A 263 6.74 5.41 -15.61
C LYS A 263 7.17 4.62 -14.38
N ALA A 264 7.18 5.27 -13.22
CA ALA A 264 7.44 4.62 -11.95
C ALA A 264 6.48 5.13 -10.88
N ALA A 265 5.88 4.21 -10.11
CA ALA A 265 4.99 4.52 -9.01
C ALA A 265 5.40 3.74 -7.75
N MET A 266 5.13 4.32 -6.60
CA MET A 266 5.47 3.78 -5.29
C MET A 266 4.23 3.73 -4.40
N SER A 267 4.06 2.64 -3.65
CA SER A 267 3.02 2.48 -2.64
C SER A 267 3.66 2.30 -1.28
N ASN A 268 3.32 3.18 -0.33
CA ASN A 268 3.82 3.15 1.03
C ASN A 268 2.80 2.58 2.01
N SER A 269 3.25 1.76 2.92
CA SER A 269 2.46 1.28 4.06
C SER A 269 3.25 1.39 5.34
N LEU A 270 2.70 2.16 6.27
CA LEU A 270 3.27 2.36 7.61
C LEU A 270 2.33 1.68 8.61
N GLY A 271 2.88 0.92 9.55
CA GLY A 271 2.07 0.12 10.47
C GLY A 271 2.51 0.26 11.92
N PHE A 272 1.57 -0.02 12.82
CA PHE A 272 1.86 -0.10 14.25
C PHE A 272 3.03 -1.05 14.53
N GLY A 273 3.81 -0.73 15.56
CA GLY A 273 5.08 -1.39 15.84
C GLY A 273 6.26 -0.81 15.05
N GLY A 274 6.06 0.33 14.38
CA GLY A 274 7.09 1.01 13.59
C GLY A 274 7.47 0.26 12.32
N HIS A 275 6.55 -0.48 11.77
CA HIS A 275 6.78 -1.25 10.55
C HIS A 275 6.53 -0.40 9.29
N ASN A 276 7.50 -0.35 8.40
CA ASN A 276 7.40 0.37 7.13
C ASN A 276 7.62 -0.59 5.96
N ALA A 277 6.83 -0.44 4.92
CA ALA A 277 6.96 -1.20 3.67
C ALA A 277 6.66 -0.29 2.48
N THR A 278 7.49 -0.40 1.46
CA THR A 278 7.34 0.32 0.20
C THR A 278 7.49 -0.65 -0.94
N ILE A 279 6.54 -0.64 -1.88
CA ILE A 279 6.66 -1.35 -3.15
C ILE A 279 6.78 -0.34 -4.27
N LEU A 280 7.71 -0.58 -5.18
CA LEU A 280 7.93 0.21 -6.37
C LEU A 280 7.60 -0.63 -7.60
N ILE A 281 6.83 -0.03 -8.50
CA ILE A 281 6.47 -0.61 -9.80
C ILE A 281 6.92 0.31 -10.92
N GLN A 282 7.30 -0.29 -12.04
CA GLN A 282 7.63 0.42 -13.27
C GLN A 282 6.74 -0.03 -14.42
N LYS A 283 6.54 0.88 -15.37
CA LYS A 283 5.80 0.58 -16.59
C LYS A 283 6.56 -0.47 -17.38
N TYR A 284 5.87 -1.55 -17.75
CA TYR A 284 6.44 -2.55 -18.61
C TYR A 284 6.60 -2.00 -20.05
N GLU A 285 7.80 -2.09 -20.60
CA GLU A 285 8.11 -1.78 -21.99
C GLU A 285 8.41 -3.10 -22.73
N ALA A 286 7.56 -3.45 -23.72
CA ALA A 286 7.61 -4.73 -24.44
C ALA A 286 8.78 -4.80 -25.45
#